data_b664ffce5f9fa4c7bc7327d6c997bf04
#
_entry.id   b664ffce5f9fa4c7bc7327d6c997bf04
#
_cell.length_a   1.000
_cell.length_b   1.000
_cell.length_c   1.000
_cell.angle_alpha   90.00
_cell.angle_beta   90.00
_cell.angle_gamma   90.00
#
_symmetry.space_group_name_H-M   'P 1'
#
loop_
_entity.id
_entity.type
_entity.pdbx_description
1 polymer ?
#
loop_
_entity_poly.entity_id
_entity_poly.type
_entity_poly.pdbx_seq_one_letter_code
_entity_poly.pdbx_strand_id
1 'polypeptide(L)'
;MLRDNQQFNESIKSNSAFLDELRQKMPEFFTACKYDEQGNLVESSTFDYEKFQQALKEHNIEELSSGYRLDFIGKNYAKKQAGESPTTVIVPDNDHNQKEENINSKNLFFTGDNLEVLRHLQQNYANSVDFIYIDPPYNTGSDGFVYPDNFEYSDDQLKDMFALNDDELKRLKSIQGKATHSAWLTFMYPRLYLAKKVLKDTGVIFVSIDDNEQANLKLLMDDVFGEGSFIAEVIWERAYAPVNLKKHFSENHDYMLVYAKREPSLTSNGLPRSAEADNRYSNPDNDPRGVWQSDNFSVGPAVQDNIYEIMLPSGRKVYPPSGRSWLLSNERFEEFKADRRIWFGTDGNGVPRIKRFLSEVRNSSVPMTIWKYQDVGHSQSASQDLKKLFDGEAYFTYPKPIGLIKRTLQLYSQRDSIILDFFAGSSTTADAVMQLNAEDGGNRQYIMCTLPEPTFTVNSDGKEVPTKGGEAAY
;
A
#
# COMPACT_ATOMS: atom_id res chain seq x y z
N MET A 1 25.13 12.33 23.62
CA MET A 1 23.94 11.80 22.89
C MET A 1 24.08 11.88 21.37
N LEU A 2 24.11 13.05 20.69
CA LEU A 2 24.24 13.09 19.21
C LEU A 2 25.57 12.52 18.69
N ARG A 3 26.71 12.86 19.32
CA ARG A 3 28.03 12.30 18.98
C ARG A 3 28.13 10.81 19.27
N ASP A 4 27.48 10.34 20.30
CA ASP A 4 27.51 8.92 20.67
C ASP A 4 26.68 8.09 19.69
N ASN A 5 25.55 8.64 19.22
CA ASN A 5 24.74 8.02 18.15
C ASN A 5 25.47 8.00 16.81
N GLN A 6 26.18 9.06 16.47
CA GLN A 6 26.98 9.10 15.24
C GLN A 6 28.12 8.08 15.29
N GLN A 7 28.89 8.01 16.37
CA GLN A 7 29.94 7.00 16.57
C GLN A 7 29.37 5.58 16.57
N PHE A 8 28.21 5.38 17.17
CA PHE A 8 27.51 4.08 17.14
C PHE A 8 27.14 3.70 15.71
N ASN A 9 26.54 4.61 14.93
CA ASN A 9 26.17 4.35 13.54
C ASN A 9 27.40 4.09 12.66
N GLU A 10 28.50 4.82 12.86
CA GLU A 10 29.77 4.60 12.13
C GLU A 10 30.43 3.23 12.49
N SER A 11 30.13 2.68 13.65
CA SER A 11 30.64 1.37 14.08
C SER A 11 29.87 0.18 13.48
N ILE A 12 28.70 0.42 12.91
CA ILE A 12 27.81 -0.62 12.38
C ILE A 12 28.29 -1.03 10.97
N LYS A 13 28.55 -2.33 10.80
CA LYS A 13 28.94 -2.89 9.49
C LYS A 13 27.72 -2.99 8.56
N SER A 14 27.94 -2.86 7.25
CA SER A 14 26.92 -3.08 6.22
C SER A 14 26.18 -4.42 6.45
N ASN A 15 24.86 -4.40 6.27
CA ASN A 15 23.97 -5.56 6.49
C ASN A 15 23.87 -6.08 7.94
N SER A 16 24.38 -5.35 8.94
CA SER A 16 24.30 -5.78 10.33
C SER A 16 22.86 -5.99 10.81
N ALA A 17 21.94 -5.11 10.44
CA ALA A 17 20.53 -5.23 10.80
C ALA A 17 19.89 -6.53 10.26
N PHE A 18 20.21 -6.91 9.01
CA PHE A 18 19.74 -8.16 8.43
C PHE A 18 20.37 -9.38 9.11
N LEU A 19 21.67 -9.33 9.40
CA LEU A 19 22.37 -10.40 10.13
C LEU A 19 21.82 -10.56 11.55
N ASP A 20 21.47 -9.47 12.22
CA ASP A 20 20.87 -9.52 13.54
C ASP A 20 19.46 -10.11 13.51
N GLU A 21 18.66 -9.81 12.49
CA GLU A 21 17.36 -10.45 12.25
C GLU A 21 17.51 -11.95 11.98
N LEU A 22 18.46 -12.36 11.14
CA LEU A 22 18.76 -13.77 10.88
C LEU A 22 19.23 -14.48 12.16
N ARG A 23 20.05 -13.84 12.98
CA ARG A 23 20.54 -14.39 14.25
C ARG A 23 19.39 -14.61 15.25
N GLN A 24 18.41 -13.73 15.27
CA GLN A 24 17.23 -13.89 16.10
C GLN A 24 16.30 -15.01 15.63
N LYS A 25 16.12 -15.14 14.31
CA LYS A 25 15.20 -16.13 13.72
C LYS A 25 15.80 -17.51 13.53
N MET A 26 17.11 -17.59 13.30
CA MET A 26 17.84 -18.79 12.94
C MET A 26 19.20 -18.85 13.65
N PRO A 27 19.23 -18.80 15.02
CA PRO A 27 20.47 -18.75 15.79
C PRO A 27 21.38 -19.97 15.58
N GLU A 28 20.81 -21.11 15.20
CA GLU A 28 21.49 -22.37 14.94
C GLU A 28 22.49 -22.29 13.75
N PHE A 29 22.32 -21.34 12.84
CA PHE A 29 23.23 -21.12 11.69
C PHE A 29 24.27 -20.03 11.94
N PHE A 30 24.51 -19.69 13.21
CA PHE A 30 25.58 -18.75 13.57
C PHE A 30 26.65 -19.44 14.41
N THR A 31 27.91 -19.07 14.15
CA THR A 31 29.03 -19.51 14.97
C THR A 31 28.97 -18.85 16.34
N ALA A 32 29.52 -19.51 17.36
CA ALA A 32 29.65 -18.89 18.67
C ALA A 32 30.72 -17.77 18.66
N CYS A 33 30.50 -16.72 19.44
CA CYS A 33 31.54 -15.73 19.70
C CYS A 33 32.71 -16.38 20.44
N LYS A 34 33.95 -16.03 20.08
CA LYS A 34 35.12 -16.46 20.81
C LYS A 34 35.71 -15.31 21.62
N TYR A 35 36.06 -15.62 22.87
CA TYR A 35 36.66 -14.68 23.82
C TYR A 35 38.05 -15.16 24.23
N ASP A 36 38.95 -14.23 24.53
CA ASP A 36 40.26 -14.55 25.11
C ASP A 36 40.14 -14.90 26.61
N GLU A 37 41.28 -15.28 27.21
CA GLU A 37 41.34 -15.60 28.65
C GLU A 37 41.03 -14.41 29.55
N GLN A 38 41.02 -13.18 29.00
CA GLN A 38 40.69 -11.93 29.71
C GLN A 38 39.26 -11.49 29.48
N GLY A 39 38.44 -12.24 28.67
CA GLY A 39 37.05 -11.97 28.40
C GLY A 39 36.80 -10.96 27.26
N ASN A 40 37.84 -10.59 26.48
CA ASN A 40 37.68 -9.72 25.33
C ASN A 40 37.20 -10.53 24.12
N LEU A 41 36.35 -9.96 23.30
CA LEU A 41 35.82 -10.57 22.08
C LEU A 41 36.97 -10.67 21.03
N VAL A 42 37.34 -11.89 20.69
CA VAL A 42 38.39 -12.17 19.67
C VAL A 42 37.77 -12.41 18.31
N GLU A 43 36.63 -13.11 18.26
CA GLU A 43 35.95 -13.43 17.01
C GLU A 43 34.45 -13.28 17.22
N SER A 44 33.82 -12.44 16.40
CA SER A 44 32.35 -12.24 16.45
C SER A 44 31.61 -13.40 15.77
N SER A 45 30.42 -13.68 16.24
CA SER A 45 29.50 -14.64 15.63
C SER A 45 29.27 -14.32 14.15
N THR A 46 29.46 -15.29 13.27
CA THR A 46 29.26 -15.20 11.82
C THR A 46 28.24 -16.20 11.36
N PHE A 47 27.51 -15.89 10.26
CA PHE A 47 26.54 -16.81 9.67
C PHE A 47 27.27 -17.96 8.96
N ASP A 48 26.92 -19.18 9.32
CA ASP A 48 27.46 -20.41 8.74
C ASP A 48 26.63 -20.84 7.53
N TYR A 49 27.06 -20.36 6.37
CA TYR A 49 26.34 -20.61 5.11
C TYR A 49 26.38 -22.08 4.69
N GLU A 50 27.47 -22.80 4.97
CA GLU A 50 27.59 -24.22 4.62
C GLU A 50 26.60 -25.06 5.42
N LYS A 51 26.52 -24.82 6.72
CA LYS A 51 25.55 -25.49 7.61
C LYS A 51 24.09 -25.19 7.18
N PHE A 52 23.81 -23.94 6.78
CA PHE A 52 22.50 -23.57 6.29
C PHE A 52 22.14 -24.28 4.98
N GLN A 53 23.07 -24.34 4.00
CA GLN A 53 22.86 -25.09 2.75
C GLN A 53 22.66 -26.59 3.00
N GLN A 54 23.37 -27.16 3.95
CA GLN A 54 23.21 -28.57 4.29
C GLN A 54 21.83 -28.82 4.88
N ALA A 55 21.33 -27.97 5.78
CA ALA A 55 19.99 -28.06 6.35
C ALA A 55 18.89 -27.97 5.27
N LEU A 56 19.05 -27.07 4.29
CA LEU A 56 18.12 -26.97 3.15
C LEU A 56 18.04 -28.31 2.38
N LYS A 57 19.18 -28.95 2.12
CA LYS A 57 19.24 -30.24 1.44
C LYS A 57 18.62 -31.39 2.26
N GLU A 58 18.89 -31.43 3.58
CA GLU A 58 18.36 -32.43 4.49
C GLU A 58 16.83 -32.36 4.62
N HIS A 59 16.25 -31.15 4.51
CA HIS A 59 14.80 -30.93 4.53
C HIS A 59 14.15 -30.94 3.16
N ASN A 60 14.85 -31.38 2.10
CA ASN A 60 14.35 -31.39 0.71
C ASN A 60 13.81 -30.03 0.24
N ILE A 61 14.38 -28.93 0.72
CA ILE A 61 14.07 -27.59 0.25
C ILE A 61 14.92 -27.33 -0.99
N GLU A 62 14.31 -27.45 -2.15
CA GLU A 62 14.98 -27.15 -3.42
C GLU A 62 15.02 -25.64 -3.65
N GLU A 63 16.17 -25.13 -4.10
CA GLU A 63 16.22 -23.78 -4.68
C GLU A 63 15.31 -23.74 -5.91
N LEU A 64 14.50 -22.68 -6.02
CA LEU A 64 13.73 -22.40 -7.24
C LEU A 64 14.74 -22.24 -8.40
N SER A 65 14.99 -23.34 -9.10
CA SER A 65 15.88 -23.40 -10.28
C SER A 65 15.20 -22.88 -11.54
N SER A 66 13.87 -22.77 -11.54
CA SER A 66 13.08 -22.27 -12.66
C SER A 66 11.93 -21.40 -12.15
N GLY A 67 11.57 -20.38 -12.90
CA GLY A 67 10.47 -19.46 -12.58
C GLY A 67 10.81 -18.03 -13.03
N TYR A 68 9.81 -17.16 -13.01
CA TYR A 68 10.00 -15.76 -13.31
C TYR A 68 10.68 -15.06 -12.12
N ARG A 69 11.72 -14.31 -12.40
CA ARG A 69 12.38 -13.43 -11.41
C ARG A 69 12.49 -12.03 -12.01
N LEU A 70 12.07 -11.04 -11.26
CA LEU A 70 12.36 -9.66 -11.61
C LEU A 70 13.87 -9.44 -11.47
N ASP A 71 14.54 -9.07 -12.55
CA ASP A 71 15.94 -8.65 -12.56
C ASP A 71 16.09 -7.29 -13.23
N PHE A 72 16.96 -6.44 -12.66
CA PHE A 72 17.24 -5.11 -13.18
C PHE A 72 18.64 -4.65 -12.76
N ILE A 73 19.18 -3.71 -13.53
CA ILE A 73 20.50 -3.11 -13.22
C ILE A 73 20.38 -2.40 -11.86
N GLY A 74 21.23 -2.77 -10.91
CA GLY A 74 21.25 -2.20 -9.55
C GLY A 74 20.47 -2.98 -8.50
N LYS A 75 19.85 -4.13 -8.83
CA LYS A 75 19.07 -4.93 -7.86
C LYS A 75 19.89 -5.34 -6.62
N ASN A 76 21.13 -5.82 -6.82
CA ASN A 76 21.99 -6.22 -5.70
C ASN A 76 22.38 -5.02 -4.83
N TYR A 77 22.66 -3.87 -5.45
CA TYR A 77 22.91 -2.63 -4.73
C TYR A 77 21.69 -2.20 -3.91
N ALA A 78 20.50 -2.23 -4.49
CA ALA A 78 19.25 -1.90 -3.80
C ALA A 78 18.97 -2.83 -2.60
N LYS A 79 19.24 -4.14 -2.76
CA LYS A 79 19.14 -5.12 -1.66
C LYS A 79 20.10 -4.78 -0.52
N LYS A 80 21.31 -4.37 -0.84
CA LYS A 80 22.28 -3.96 0.17
C LYS A 80 21.81 -2.72 0.92
N GLN A 81 21.38 -1.68 0.20
CA GLN A 81 20.83 -0.46 0.82
C GLN A 81 19.66 -0.76 1.79
N ALA A 82 18.82 -1.72 1.46
CA ALA A 82 17.73 -2.17 2.34
C ALA A 82 18.20 -2.84 3.64
N GLY A 83 19.43 -3.35 3.67
CA GLY A 83 20.03 -4.00 4.85
C GLY A 83 20.93 -3.09 5.68
N GLU A 84 21.13 -1.85 5.27
CA GLU A 84 22.02 -0.90 5.95
C GLU A 84 21.33 -0.24 7.15
N SER A 85 22.14 0.13 8.13
CA SER A 85 21.70 0.95 9.26
C SER A 85 21.68 2.41 8.87
N PRO A 86 20.89 3.25 9.57
CA PRO A 86 20.86 4.69 9.29
C PRO A 86 22.24 5.31 9.50
N THR A 87 22.62 6.19 8.57
CA THR A 87 23.87 6.97 8.64
C THR A 87 23.65 8.38 9.21
N THR A 88 22.40 8.75 9.42
CA THR A 88 21.96 10.05 9.90
C THR A 88 21.44 9.98 11.34
N VAL A 89 21.15 11.14 11.92
CA VAL A 89 20.51 11.29 13.24
C VAL A 89 19.23 12.11 13.11
N ILE A 90 18.21 11.74 13.87
CA ILE A 90 16.97 12.51 13.97
C ILE A 90 17.19 13.65 14.96
N VAL A 91 17.02 14.89 14.49
CA VAL A 91 17.10 16.11 15.32
C VAL A 91 15.69 16.63 15.55
N PRO A 92 15.19 16.67 16.81
CA PRO A 92 13.88 17.24 17.10
C PRO A 92 13.83 18.75 16.81
N ASP A 93 12.79 19.21 16.13
CA ASP A 93 12.44 20.63 16.03
C ASP A 93 11.75 21.07 17.34
N ASN A 94 12.56 21.50 18.30
CA ASN A 94 12.05 21.86 19.61
C ASN A 94 11.18 23.13 19.58
N ASP A 95 11.45 24.06 18.67
CA ASP A 95 10.66 25.30 18.53
C ASP A 95 9.24 25.00 18.07
N HIS A 96 9.08 23.99 17.22
CA HIS A 96 7.78 23.50 16.78
C HIS A 96 7.12 22.56 17.82
N ASN A 97 7.88 21.61 18.33
CA ASN A 97 7.34 20.54 19.19
C ASN A 97 6.89 21.01 20.57
N GLN A 98 7.46 22.13 21.09
CA GLN A 98 7.12 22.69 22.39
C GLN A 98 5.95 23.69 22.36
N LYS A 99 5.38 24.01 21.21
CA LYS A 99 4.19 24.85 21.11
C LYS A 99 3.02 24.16 21.83
N GLU A 100 2.15 24.96 22.44
CA GLU A 100 1.01 24.48 23.23
C GLU A 100 0.12 23.52 22.41
N GLU A 101 -0.11 23.83 21.15
CA GLU A 101 -0.91 23.01 20.22
C GLU A 101 -0.23 21.67 19.86
N ASN A 102 1.08 21.54 19.98
CA ASN A 102 1.86 20.38 19.53
C ASN A 102 2.35 19.47 20.65
N ILE A 103 2.46 19.95 21.89
CA ILE A 103 3.10 19.26 23.00
C ILE A 103 2.49 17.89 23.33
N ASN A 104 1.21 17.68 23.03
CA ASN A 104 0.51 16.44 23.22
C ASN A 104 0.30 15.64 21.94
N SER A 105 0.79 16.10 20.80
CA SER A 105 0.66 15.41 19.54
C SER A 105 1.49 14.14 19.52
N LYS A 106 0.91 13.05 19.01
CA LYS A 106 1.61 11.79 18.75
C LYS A 106 1.94 11.62 17.27
N ASN A 107 1.53 12.57 16.44
CA ASN A 107 1.84 12.58 15.02
C ASN A 107 3.30 12.95 14.81
N LEU A 108 3.92 12.35 13.80
CA LEU A 108 5.32 12.61 13.46
C LEU A 108 5.40 13.17 12.04
N PHE A 109 6.26 14.17 11.86
CA PHE A 109 6.59 14.72 10.57
C PHE A 109 8.11 14.82 10.44
N PHE A 110 8.68 14.08 9.48
CA PHE A 110 10.12 14.06 9.21
C PHE A 110 10.45 14.87 7.95
N THR A 111 11.49 15.67 8.03
CA THR A 111 12.07 16.36 6.88
C THR A 111 13.42 15.73 6.57
N GLY A 112 13.57 15.09 5.42
CA GLY A 112 14.81 14.41 5.04
C GLY A 112 14.58 13.28 4.02
N ASP A 113 15.65 12.55 3.70
CA ASP A 113 15.58 11.40 2.82
C ASP A 113 14.73 10.29 3.45
N ASN A 114 13.75 9.81 2.70
CA ASN A 114 12.81 8.81 3.21
C ASN A 114 13.43 7.43 3.41
N LEU A 115 14.52 7.07 2.71
CA LEU A 115 15.24 5.82 2.96
C LEU A 115 15.89 5.85 4.34
N GLU A 116 16.55 6.97 4.70
CA GLU A 116 17.12 7.17 6.03
C GLU A 116 16.04 7.17 7.12
N VAL A 117 14.93 7.89 6.91
CA VAL A 117 13.81 7.88 7.86
C VAL A 117 13.25 6.47 8.05
N LEU A 118 13.06 5.69 6.99
CA LEU A 118 12.61 4.30 7.08
C LEU A 118 13.61 3.41 7.84
N ARG A 119 14.92 3.62 7.66
CA ARG A 119 15.97 2.94 8.44
C ARG A 119 15.86 3.24 9.94
N HIS A 120 15.59 4.49 10.32
CA HIS A 120 15.34 4.86 11.72
C HIS A 120 14.03 4.27 12.26
N LEU A 121 12.97 4.27 11.47
CA LEU A 121 11.67 3.73 11.88
C LEU A 121 11.70 2.23 12.18
N GLN A 122 12.56 1.45 11.51
CA GLN A 122 12.69 0.02 11.80
C GLN A 122 12.99 -0.28 13.27
N GLN A 123 13.73 0.58 13.97
CA GLN A 123 14.12 0.32 15.36
C GLN A 123 12.94 0.40 16.34
N ASN A 124 12.02 1.33 16.11
CA ASN A 124 10.93 1.63 17.04
C ASN A 124 9.54 1.25 16.50
N TYR A 125 9.38 1.10 15.19
CA TYR A 125 8.11 0.86 14.52
C TYR A 125 8.07 -0.45 13.73
N ALA A 126 9.00 -1.41 13.97
CA ALA A 126 8.91 -2.74 13.37
C ALA A 126 7.56 -3.39 13.71
N ASN A 127 6.83 -3.88 12.70
CA ASN A 127 5.50 -4.47 12.85
C ASN A 127 4.47 -3.60 13.61
N SER A 128 4.55 -2.28 13.48
CA SER A 128 3.72 -1.35 14.25
C SER A 128 2.79 -0.50 13.41
N VAL A 129 3.08 -0.32 12.13
CA VAL A 129 2.29 0.49 11.20
C VAL A 129 1.13 -0.33 10.66
N ASP A 130 -0.09 0.20 10.72
CA ASP A 130 -1.29 -0.48 10.25
C ASP A 130 -1.54 -0.26 8.76
N PHE A 131 -1.21 0.92 8.28
CA PHE A 131 -1.57 1.37 6.95
C PHE A 131 -0.46 2.24 6.35
N ILE A 132 -0.10 1.98 5.11
CA ILE A 132 0.84 2.79 4.34
C ILE A 132 0.15 3.27 3.07
N TYR A 133 0.23 4.56 2.79
CA TYR A 133 -0.07 5.16 1.49
C TYR A 133 1.16 5.88 1.00
N ILE A 134 1.52 5.70 -0.26
CA ILE A 134 2.60 6.45 -0.90
C ILE A 134 2.25 6.85 -2.33
N ASP A 135 2.78 8.00 -2.72
CA ASP A 135 2.71 8.58 -4.06
C ASP A 135 4.14 8.88 -4.55
N PRO A 136 4.91 7.85 -4.96
CA PRO A 136 6.29 8.02 -5.39
C PRO A 136 6.36 8.77 -6.71
N PRO A 137 7.55 9.28 -7.15
CA PRO A 137 7.71 9.82 -8.49
C PRO A 137 7.38 8.77 -9.54
N TYR A 138 6.68 9.19 -10.61
CA TYR A 138 6.14 8.28 -11.64
C TYR A 138 7.12 8.00 -12.79
N ASN A 139 8.31 8.62 -12.75
CA ASN A 139 9.34 8.49 -13.79
C ASN A 139 8.87 8.94 -15.19
N THR A 140 8.04 9.99 -15.21
CA THR A 140 7.48 10.56 -16.45
C THR A 140 8.50 11.32 -17.29
N GLY A 141 9.71 11.55 -16.76
CA GLY A 141 10.72 12.43 -17.35
C GLY A 141 10.43 13.93 -17.14
N SER A 142 9.27 14.28 -16.63
CA SER A 142 8.86 15.65 -16.30
C SER A 142 8.60 15.85 -14.79
N ASP A 143 8.60 14.79 -14.03
CA ASP A 143 8.41 14.78 -12.57
C ASP A 143 9.67 15.10 -11.76
N GLY A 144 10.78 15.37 -12.45
CA GLY A 144 12.07 15.70 -11.82
C GLY A 144 12.80 14.50 -11.23
N PHE A 145 12.26 13.28 -11.38
CA PHE A 145 12.94 12.09 -10.88
C PHE A 145 14.25 11.86 -11.65
N VAL A 146 15.35 11.82 -10.91
CA VAL A 146 16.66 11.40 -11.38
C VAL A 146 17.28 10.56 -10.25
N TYR A 147 17.84 9.40 -10.60
CA TYR A 147 18.55 8.61 -9.61
C TYR A 147 19.76 9.42 -9.08
N PRO A 148 20.04 9.43 -7.76
CA PRO A 148 21.17 10.17 -7.17
C PRO A 148 22.48 9.94 -7.92
N ASP A 149 23.24 11.00 -8.14
CA ASP A 149 24.45 10.98 -8.97
C ASP A 149 25.62 10.20 -8.35
N ASN A 150 25.59 9.97 -7.04
CA ASN A 150 26.67 9.30 -6.34
C ASN A 150 26.21 8.01 -5.69
N PHE A 151 26.90 6.90 -5.99
CA PHE A 151 26.85 5.73 -5.14
C PHE A 151 27.64 6.02 -3.84
N GLU A 152 27.16 5.50 -2.72
CA GLU A 152 27.79 5.66 -1.40
C GLU A 152 29.16 4.96 -1.30
N TYR A 153 29.55 4.20 -2.33
CA TYR A 153 30.73 3.33 -2.35
C TYR A 153 31.66 3.63 -3.52
N SER A 154 32.96 3.44 -3.30
CA SER A 154 33.95 3.52 -4.38
C SER A 154 33.79 2.36 -5.37
N ASP A 155 34.39 2.50 -6.56
CA ASP A 155 34.36 1.49 -7.61
C ASP A 155 34.95 0.14 -7.14
N ASP A 156 36.05 0.17 -6.40
CA ASP A 156 36.66 -1.04 -5.85
C ASP A 156 35.77 -1.70 -4.79
N GLN A 157 35.13 -0.89 -3.92
CA GLN A 157 34.19 -1.42 -2.96
C GLN A 157 32.94 -2.03 -3.65
N LEU A 158 32.41 -1.42 -4.70
CA LEU A 158 31.27 -1.97 -5.46
C LEU A 158 31.65 -3.29 -6.13
N LYS A 159 32.86 -3.39 -6.72
CA LYS A 159 33.38 -4.62 -7.31
C LYS A 159 33.51 -5.73 -6.28
N ASP A 160 34.16 -5.45 -5.16
CA ASP A 160 34.43 -6.45 -4.12
C ASP A 160 33.12 -6.93 -3.46
N MET A 161 32.20 -6.01 -3.15
CA MET A 161 30.93 -6.34 -2.48
C MET A 161 29.96 -7.16 -3.33
N PHE A 162 29.96 -6.94 -4.64
CA PHE A 162 29.00 -7.57 -5.55
C PHE A 162 29.68 -8.53 -6.55
N ALA A 163 30.99 -8.78 -6.40
CA ALA A 163 31.82 -9.58 -7.31
C ALA A 163 31.66 -9.13 -8.78
N LEU A 164 31.60 -7.80 -9.02
CA LEU A 164 31.39 -7.23 -10.34
C LEU A 164 32.68 -7.16 -11.13
N ASN A 165 32.64 -7.51 -12.41
CA ASN A 165 33.63 -7.15 -13.36
C ASN A 165 33.53 -5.70 -13.86
N ASP A 166 34.45 -5.21 -14.67
CA ASP A 166 34.48 -3.83 -15.16
C ASP A 166 33.25 -3.45 -15.98
N ASP A 167 32.72 -4.39 -16.77
CA ASP A 167 31.54 -4.15 -17.60
C ASP A 167 30.26 -4.12 -16.77
N GLU A 168 30.13 -4.97 -15.76
CA GLU A 168 29.03 -4.97 -14.81
C GLU A 168 29.03 -3.70 -13.96
N LEU A 169 30.19 -3.24 -13.50
CA LEU A 169 30.33 -1.96 -12.81
C LEU A 169 29.91 -0.78 -13.71
N LYS A 170 30.36 -0.77 -14.98
CA LYS A 170 29.88 0.26 -15.94
C LYS A 170 28.38 0.24 -16.14
N ARG A 171 27.78 -0.94 -16.22
CA ARG A 171 26.31 -1.09 -16.31
C ARG A 171 25.63 -0.57 -15.05
N LEU A 172 26.12 -0.92 -13.86
CA LEU A 172 25.59 -0.39 -12.61
C LEU A 172 25.67 1.15 -12.58
N LYS A 173 26.82 1.72 -12.91
CA LYS A 173 27.01 3.18 -12.97
C LYS A 173 26.18 3.86 -14.06
N SER A 174 25.74 3.14 -15.08
CA SER A 174 24.93 3.71 -16.16
C SER A 174 23.55 4.19 -15.72
N ILE A 175 23.08 3.81 -14.54
CA ILE A 175 21.81 4.31 -13.98
C ILE A 175 21.97 5.65 -13.23
N GLN A 176 23.21 6.06 -12.89
CA GLN A 176 23.47 7.34 -12.23
C GLN A 176 23.00 8.51 -13.11
N GLY A 177 22.37 9.50 -12.50
CA GLY A 177 21.87 10.67 -13.21
C GLY A 177 20.87 10.34 -14.32
N LYS A 178 20.20 9.18 -14.27
CA LYS A 178 19.23 8.73 -15.28
C LYS A 178 17.85 8.48 -14.69
N ALA A 179 16.84 8.79 -15.47
CA ALA A 179 15.44 8.45 -15.23
C ALA A 179 15.08 7.19 -16.05
N THR A 180 15.70 6.04 -15.75
CA THR A 180 15.41 4.76 -16.40
C THR A 180 14.58 3.87 -15.49
N HIS A 181 13.87 2.89 -16.04
CA HIS A 181 13.14 1.90 -15.24
C HIS A 181 14.04 1.20 -14.21
N SER A 182 15.27 0.83 -14.58
CA SER A 182 16.24 0.24 -13.64
C SER A 182 16.63 1.21 -12.52
N ALA A 183 16.81 2.49 -12.82
CA ALA A 183 17.10 3.52 -11.83
C ALA A 183 15.92 3.69 -10.86
N TRP A 184 14.72 3.74 -11.36
CA TRP A 184 13.50 3.84 -10.57
C TRP A 184 13.28 2.60 -9.69
N LEU A 185 13.48 1.40 -10.23
CA LEU A 185 13.40 0.14 -9.47
C LEU A 185 14.46 0.07 -8.37
N THR A 186 15.69 0.51 -8.67
CA THR A 186 16.79 0.58 -7.68
C THR A 186 16.47 1.56 -6.55
N PHE A 187 15.83 2.68 -6.85
CA PHE A 187 15.35 3.67 -5.88
C PHE A 187 14.21 3.13 -5.01
N MET A 188 13.23 2.46 -5.61
CA MET A 188 12.02 2.01 -4.91
C MET A 188 12.24 0.74 -4.07
N TYR A 189 13.10 -0.18 -4.52
CA TYR A 189 13.30 -1.48 -3.86
C TYR A 189 13.60 -1.37 -2.35
N PRO A 190 14.63 -0.62 -1.90
CA PRO A 190 14.97 -0.55 -0.48
C PRO A 190 13.85 0.10 0.34
N ARG A 191 13.15 1.07 -0.21
CA ARG A 191 12.03 1.77 0.43
C ARG A 191 10.84 0.85 0.67
N LEU A 192 10.45 0.08 -0.33
CA LEU A 192 9.36 -0.91 -0.21
C LEU A 192 9.73 -2.07 0.73
N TYR A 193 11.00 -2.51 0.68
CA TYR A 193 11.49 -3.55 1.59
C TYR A 193 11.41 -3.11 3.06
N LEU A 194 11.84 -1.88 3.36
CA LEU A 194 11.76 -1.32 4.70
C LEU A 194 10.32 -1.02 5.12
N ALA A 195 9.49 -0.54 4.20
CA ALA A 195 8.05 -0.34 4.44
C ALA A 195 7.38 -1.65 4.88
N LYS A 196 7.69 -2.78 4.22
CA LYS A 196 7.19 -4.10 4.63
C LYS A 196 7.61 -4.46 6.07
N LYS A 197 8.83 -4.09 6.50
CA LYS A 197 9.30 -4.38 7.87
C LYS A 197 8.56 -3.61 8.94
N VAL A 198 8.22 -2.37 8.69
CA VAL A 198 7.46 -1.55 9.66
C VAL A 198 5.97 -1.87 9.66
N LEU A 199 5.43 -2.41 8.57
CA LEU A 199 4.03 -2.77 8.44
C LEU A 199 3.68 -3.97 9.34
N LYS A 200 2.53 -3.94 10.02
CA LYS A 200 1.96 -5.07 10.78
C LYS A 200 1.59 -6.23 9.85
N ASP A 201 1.52 -7.46 10.38
CA ASP A 201 1.05 -8.62 9.61
C ASP A 201 -0.39 -8.45 9.09
N THR A 202 -1.21 -7.68 9.80
CA THR A 202 -2.57 -7.27 9.41
C THR A 202 -2.61 -6.00 8.57
N GLY A 203 -1.45 -5.43 8.24
CA GLY A 203 -1.33 -4.14 7.58
C GLY A 203 -1.40 -4.22 6.06
N VAL A 204 -1.65 -3.07 5.45
CA VAL A 204 -1.83 -2.88 4.01
C VAL A 204 -1.03 -1.69 3.50
N ILE A 205 -0.56 -1.78 2.27
CA ILE A 205 0.09 -0.69 1.56
C ILE A 205 -0.65 -0.39 0.26
N PHE A 206 -0.86 0.91 0.00
CA PHE A 206 -1.37 1.48 -1.23
C PHE A 206 -0.28 2.29 -1.91
N VAL A 207 -0.02 2.03 -3.17
CA VAL A 207 1.00 2.75 -3.96
C VAL A 207 0.35 3.31 -5.22
N SER A 208 0.27 4.62 -5.31
CA SER A 208 -0.19 5.31 -6.53
C SER A 208 0.88 5.30 -7.60
N ILE A 209 0.50 5.14 -8.85
CA ILE A 209 1.39 5.11 -10.01
C ILE A 209 0.61 5.37 -11.31
N ASP A 210 1.32 5.78 -12.37
CA ASP A 210 0.77 5.87 -13.73
C ASP A 210 1.30 4.77 -14.66
N ASP A 211 0.94 4.84 -15.95
CA ASP A 211 1.33 3.88 -16.98
C ASP A 211 2.85 3.71 -17.17
N ASN A 212 3.67 4.70 -16.74
CA ASN A 212 5.13 4.63 -16.96
C ASN A 212 5.77 3.51 -16.15
N GLU A 213 5.35 3.33 -14.89
CA GLU A 213 5.98 2.36 -13.99
C GLU A 213 4.99 1.35 -13.38
N GLN A 214 3.72 1.35 -13.74
CA GLN A 214 2.71 0.42 -13.18
C GLN A 214 3.15 -1.05 -13.28
N ALA A 215 3.55 -1.50 -14.46
CA ALA A 215 3.97 -2.90 -14.66
C ALA A 215 5.24 -3.24 -13.88
N ASN A 216 6.21 -2.34 -13.85
CA ASN A 216 7.46 -2.50 -13.11
C ASN A 216 7.20 -2.51 -11.59
N LEU A 217 6.34 -1.62 -11.11
CA LEU A 217 5.93 -1.57 -9.70
C LEU A 217 5.22 -2.86 -9.29
N LYS A 218 4.30 -3.37 -10.12
CA LYS A 218 3.61 -4.64 -9.83
C LYS A 218 4.61 -5.78 -9.62
N LEU A 219 5.58 -5.92 -10.51
CA LEU A 219 6.62 -6.94 -10.42
C LEU A 219 7.55 -6.72 -9.22
N LEU A 220 7.88 -5.48 -8.91
CA LEU A 220 8.68 -5.13 -7.73
C LEU A 220 7.94 -5.45 -6.43
N MET A 221 6.65 -5.13 -6.35
CA MET A 221 5.83 -5.46 -5.20
C MET A 221 5.68 -6.97 -5.02
N ASP A 222 5.54 -7.74 -6.11
CA ASP A 222 5.54 -9.20 -6.06
C ASP A 222 6.87 -9.76 -5.52
N ASP A 223 8.02 -9.18 -5.93
CA ASP A 223 9.35 -9.59 -5.43
C ASP A 223 9.52 -9.26 -3.94
N VAL A 224 9.00 -8.13 -3.48
CA VAL A 224 9.16 -7.66 -2.09
C VAL A 224 8.10 -8.25 -1.16
N PHE A 225 6.82 -8.17 -1.50
CA PHE A 225 5.71 -8.58 -0.64
C PHE A 225 5.30 -10.04 -0.86
N GLY A 226 5.55 -10.58 -2.05
CA GLY A 226 5.09 -11.88 -2.53
C GLY A 226 3.81 -11.76 -3.37
N GLU A 227 3.69 -12.55 -4.44
CA GLU A 227 2.51 -12.56 -5.33
C GLU A 227 1.21 -12.83 -4.58
N GLY A 228 1.23 -13.74 -3.59
CA GLY A 228 0.08 -14.08 -2.75
C GLY A 228 -0.37 -12.96 -1.79
N SER A 229 0.35 -11.87 -1.72
CA SER A 229 0.02 -10.67 -0.93
C SER A 229 -0.70 -9.59 -1.74
N PHE A 230 -0.84 -9.79 -3.06
CA PHE A 230 -1.58 -8.87 -3.93
C PHE A 230 -3.07 -8.89 -3.62
N ILE A 231 -3.66 -7.72 -3.38
CA ILE A 231 -5.08 -7.58 -3.08
C ILE A 231 -5.84 -7.10 -4.31
N ALA A 232 -5.43 -5.98 -4.89
CA ALA A 232 -6.11 -5.39 -6.03
C ALA A 232 -5.23 -4.36 -6.75
N GLU A 233 -5.58 -4.10 -7.99
CA GLU A 233 -5.22 -2.89 -8.72
C GLU A 233 -6.46 -2.03 -8.88
N VAL A 234 -6.42 -0.85 -8.30
CA VAL A 234 -7.50 0.13 -8.35
C VAL A 234 -7.19 1.14 -9.45
N ILE A 235 -8.16 1.41 -10.30
CA ILE A 235 -8.10 2.44 -11.33
C ILE A 235 -8.81 3.69 -10.80
N TRP A 236 -8.05 4.78 -10.65
CA TRP A 236 -8.60 6.07 -10.27
C TRP A 236 -8.78 6.97 -11.50
N GLU A 237 -10.01 7.37 -11.78
CA GLU A 237 -10.34 8.35 -12.81
C GLU A 237 -9.92 9.74 -12.33
N ARG A 238 -8.68 10.16 -12.70
CA ARG A 238 -8.07 11.41 -12.24
C ARG A 238 -8.48 12.64 -13.03
N ALA A 239 -9.07 12.44 -14.21
CA ALA A 239 -9.49 13.53 -15.11
C ALA A 239 -10.77 13.14 -15.84
N TYR A 240 -11.70 14.09 -15.98
CA TYR A 240 -13.01 13.88 -16.61
C TYR A 240 -13.04 14.33 -18.09
N ALA A 241 -12.16 15.23 -18.49
CA ALA A 241 -12.15 15.79 -19.83
C ALA A 241 -10.98 15.25 -20.67
N PRO A 242 -11.21 14.91 -21.92
CA PRO A 242 -10.12 14.48 -22.81
C PRO A 242 -9.18 15.65 -23.14
N VAL A 243 -7.89 15.37 -23.25
CA VAL A 243 -6.88 16.30 -23.74
C VAL A 243 -6.78 16.18 -25.25
N ASN A 244 -7.43 17.07 -26.00
CA ASN A 244 -7.51 17.04 -27.46
C ASN A 244 -6.15 17.18 -28.18
N LEU A 245 -5.10 17.61 -27.48
CA LEU A 245 -3.74 17.70 -28.05
C LEU A 245 -3.04 16.33 -28.10
N LYS A 246 -3.55 15.31 -27.44
CA LYS A 246 -3.00 13.94 -27.51
C LYS A 246 -3.27 13.33 -28.87
N LYS A 247 -2.25 12.70 -29.46
CA LYS A 247 -2.33 12.14 -30.85
C LYS A 247 -3.19 10.87 -30.93
N HIS A 248 -3.21 10.05 -29.87
CA HIS A 248 -3.87 8.74 -29.87
C HIS A 248 -4.94 8.68 -28.78
N PHE A 249 -4.53 8.51 -27.53
CA PHE A 249 -5.42 8.42 -26.38
C PHE A 249 -5.13 9.53 -25.39
N SER A 250 -6.17 9.99 -24.70
CA SER A 250 -6.06 10.89 -23.56
C SER A 250 -6.09 10.04 -22.29
N GLU A 251 -4.97 9.93 -21.62
CA GLU A 251 -4.89 9.21 -20.34
C GLU A 251 -5.68 10.00 -19.30
N ASN A 252 -6.69 9.37 -18.73
CA ASN A 252 -7.57 10.00 -17.74
C ASN A 252 -7.59 9.27 -16.41
N HIS A 253 -6.71 8.30 -16.19
CA HIS A 253 -6.63 7.52 -14.98
C HIS A 253 -5.18 7.33 -14.53
N ASP A 254 -5.03 7.04 -13.24
CA ASP A 254 -3.83 6.49 -12.64
C ASP A 254 -4.21 5.17 -11.94
N TYR A 255 -3.22 4.41 -11.54
CA TYR A 255 -3.38 3.15 -10.82
C TYR A 255 -3.05 3.31 -9.35
N MET A 256 -3.59 2.41 -8.55
CA MET A 256 -3.21 2.26 -7.16
C MET A 256 -3.06 0.77 -6.89
N LEU A 257 -1.82 0.32 -6.67
CA LEU A 257 -1.53 -1.08 -6.33
C LEU A 257 -1.73 -1.28 -4.82
N VAL A 258 -2.44 -2.34 -4.46
CA VAL A 258 -2.80 -2.67 -3.08
C VAL A 258 -2.22 -4.01 -2.70
N TYR A 259 -1.38 -4.03 -1.67
CA TYR A 259 -0.77 -5.24 -1.13
C TYR A 259 -0.98 -5.33 0.38
N ALA A 260 -1.30 -6.52 0.85
CA ALA A 260 -1.22 -6.84 2.27
C ALA A 260 0.22 -7.20 2.65
N LYS A 261 0.60 -7.07 3.92
CA LYS A 261 1.81 -7.76 4.38
C LYS A 261 1.60 -9.27 4.40
N ARG A 262 0.42 -9.72 4.86
CA ARG A 262 -0.04 -11.12 4.83
C ARG A 262 -1.53 -11.15 4.50
N GLU A 263 -1.90 -11.55 3.30
CA GLU A 263 -3.28 -11.54 2.80
C GLU A 263 -4.28 -12.23 3.75
N PRO A 264 -4.02 -13.43 4.27
CA PRO A 264 -4.99 -14.09 5.16
C PRO A 264 -5.26 -13.35 6.46
N SER A 265 -4.40 -12.40 6.85
CA SER A 265 -4.53 -11.63 8.09
C SER A 265 -5.20 -10.27 7.86
N LEU A 266 -5.36 -9.83 6.62
CA LEU A 266 -5.96 -8.54 6.28
C LEU A 266 -7.50 -8.62 6.35
N THR A 267 -8.12 -7.61 6.96
CA THR A 267 -9.58 -7.49 7.01
C THR A 267 -9.99 -6.13 6.49
N SER A 268 -10.93 -6.11 5.53
CA SER A 268 -11.52 -4.87 5.02
C SER A 268 -12.77 -4.49 5.82
N ASN A 269 -12.88 -3.22 6.16
CA ASN A 269 -14.11 -2.64 6.76
C ASN A 269 -15.26 -2.57 5.75
N GLY A 270 -14.95 -2.56 4.44
CA GLY A 270 -15.89 -2.23 3.37
C GLY A 270 -16.25 -0.74 3.34
N LEU A 271 -17.01 -0.34 2.35
CA LEU A 271 -17.54 1.01 2.24
C LEU A 271 -18.94 1.09 2.86
N PRO A 272 -19.34 2.21 3.46
CA PRO A 272 -20.71 2.43 3.88
C PRO A 272 -21.68 2.16 2.71
N ARG A 273 -22.80 1.58 3.00
CA ARG A 273 -23.84 1.36 1.98
C ARG A 273 -24.38 2.69 1.48
N SER A 274 -24.62 2.80 0.19
CA SER A 274 -25.26 3.99 -0.37
C SER A 274 -26.77 3.96 -0.14
N ALA A 275 -27.38 5.14 -0.02
CA ALA A 275 -28.83 5.26 0.03
C ALA A 275 -29.52 4.63 -1.19
N GLU A 276 -28.88 4.68 -2.37
CA GLU A 276 -29.40 4.03 -3.59
C GLU A 276 -29.45 2.51 -3.46
N ALA A 277 -28.46 1.90 -2.79
CA ALA A 277 -28.44 0.46 -2.53
C ALA A 277 -29.56 0.06 -1.57
N ASP A 278 -29.85 0.89 -0.58
CA ASP A 278 -30.90 0.65 0.40
C ASP A 278 -32.30 0.92 -0.16
N ASN A 279 -32.46 1.87 -1.07
CA ASN A 279 -33.70 2.15 -1.79
C ASN A 279 -34.21 0.98 -2.67
N ARG A 280 -33.37 -0.03 -2.94
CA ARG A 280 -33.77 -1.26 -3.65
C ARG A 280 -34.55 -2.23 -2.76
N TYR A 281 -34.59 -1.99 -1.45
CA TYR A 281 -35.29 -2.81 -0.49
C TYR A 281 -36.71 -2.24 -0.28
N SER A 282 -37.70 -3.11 -0.34
CA SER A 282 -39.11 -2.77 -0.11
C SER A 282 -39.77 -3.86 0.69
N ASN A 283 -40.98 -3.61 1.22
CA ASN A 283 -41.72 -4.60 2.01
C ASN A 283 -43.13 -4.74 1.45
N PRO A 284 -43.30 -5.34 0.25
CA PRO A 284 -44.62 -5.42 -0.40
C PRO A 284 -45.59 -6.38 0.27
N ASP A 285 -45.13 -7.25 1.15
CA ASP A 285 -45.95 -8.26 1.84
C ASP A 285 -46.03 -8.02 3.36
N ASN A 286 -45.60 -6.86 3.84
CA ASN A 286 -45.60 -6.48 5.25
C ASN A 286 -44.93 -7.50 6.18
N ASP A 287 -43.78 -8.05 5.72
CA ASP A 287 -42.98 -8.98 6.54
C ASP A 287 -42.48 -8.26 7.81
N PRO A 288 -42.67 -8.85 9.01
CA PRO A 288 -42.29 -8.19 10.28
C PRO A 288 -40.79 -7.94 10.43
N ARG A 289 -39.95 -8.61 9.65
CA ARG A 289 -38.47 -8.41 9.62
C ARG A 289 -38.04 -7.12 8.89
N GLY A 290 -39.00 -6.43 8.23
CA GLY A 290 -38.77 -5.16 7.56
C GLY A 290 -38.60 -5.30 6.05
N VAL A 291 -37.90 -4.31 5.46
CA VAL A 291 -37.70 -4.26 4.01
C VAL A 291 -36.72 -5.32 3.54
N TRP A 292 -36.95 -5.86 2.34
CA TRP A 292 -36.14 -6.90 1.72
C TRP A 292 -36.02 -6.69 0.21
N GLN A 293 -35.00 -7.32 -0.38
CA GLN A 293 -34.81 -7.40 -1.84
C GLN A 293 -34.96 -8.85 -2.31
N SER A 294 -35.62 -9.04 -3.46
CA SER A 294 -35.75 -10.38 -4.05
C SER A 294 -34.48 -10.82 -4.77
N ASP A 295 -33.99 -11.99 -4.44
CA ASP A 295 -32.82 -12.61 -5.06
C ASP A 295 -33.21 -13.83 -5.90
N ASN A 296 -32.40 -14.16 -6.90
CA ASN A 296 -32.64 -15.29 -7.79
C ASN A 296 -32.60 -16.62 -7.02
N PHE A 297 -33.55 -17.50 -7.31
CA PHE A 297 -33.62 -18.82 -6.71
C PHE A 297 -33.01 -19.91 -7.59
N SER A 298 -32.65 -19.62 -8.85
CA SER A 298 -31.97 -20.56 -9.73
C SER A 298 -30.53 -20.18 -9.97
N VAL A 299 -29.63 -21.19 -10.00
CA VAL A 299 -28.18 -21.06 -10.20
C VAL A 299 -27.69 -21.98 -11.30
N GLY A 300 -26.55 -21.67 -11.89
CA GLY A 300 -25.82 -22.53 -12.82
C GLY A 300 -24.34 -22.61 -12.43
N PRO A 301 -23.62 -23.67 -12.79
CA PRO A 301 -24.10 -24.86 -13.47
C PRO A 301 -25.08 -25.73 -12.65
N ALA A 302 -25.90 -26.54 -13.31
CA ALA A 302 -26.94 -27.32 -12.66
C ALA A 302 -26.36 -28.41 -11.72
N VAL A 303 -26.90 -28.48 -10.50
CA VAL A 303 -26.71 -29.59 -9.54
C VAL A 303 -27.91 -30.51 -9.59
N GLN A 304 -27.73 -31.80 -9.93
CA GLN A 304 -28.81 -32.71 -10.21
C GLN A 304 -29.79 -32.85 -9.04
N ASP A 305 -29.33 -32.92 -7.82
CA ASP A 305 -30.14 -33.08 -6.60
C ASP A 305 -31.03 -31.84 -6.31
N ASN A 306 -30.73 -30.71 -6.92
CA ASN A 306 -31.49 -29.46 -6.79
C ASN A 306 -32.39 -29.20 -7.99
N ILE A 307 -32.66 -30.20 -8.83
CA ILE A 307 -33.64 -30.17 -9.92
C ILE A 307 -34.90 -30.87 -9.45
N TYR A 308 -35.85 -30.12 -8.91
CA TYR A 308 -37.14 -30.68 -8.43
C TYR A 308 -38.28 -29.73 -8.78
N GLU A 309 -39.50 -30.30 -8.76
CA GLU A 309 -40.73 -29.57 -9.00
C GLU A 309 -41.12 -28.73 -7.78
N ILE A 310 -41.48 -27.47 -8.01
CA ILE A 310 -42.07 -26.61 -7.00
C ILE A 310 -43.51 -26.28 -7.41
N MET A 311 -44.46 -26.55 -6.50
CA MET A 311 -45.85 -26.09 -6.64
C MET A 311 -45.97 -24.69 -6.08
N LEU A 312 -46.38 -23.75 -6.93
CA LEU A 312 -46.59 -22.35 -6.55
C LEU A 312 -47.92 -22.20 -5.77
N PRO A 313 -48.11 -21.11 -5.00
CA PRO A 313 -49.39 -20.81 -4.35
C PRO A 313 -50.58 -20.77 -5.32
N SER A 314 -50.35 -20.37 -6.58
CA SER A 314 -51.39 -20.39 -7.66
C SER A 314 -51.77 -21.78 -8.13
N GLY A 315 -51.11 -22.87 -7.68
CA GLY A 315 -51.28 -24.26 -8.18
C GLY A 315 -50.48 -24.59 -9.40
N ARG A 316 -49.72 -23.66 -9.99
CA ARG A 316 -48.82 -23.91 -11.12
C ARG A 316 -47.54 -24.62 -10.66
N LYS A 317 -47.09 -25.60 -11.43
CA LYS A 317 -45.85 -26.31 -11.21
C LYS A 317 -44.69 -25.68 -12.01
N VAL A 318 -43.55 -25.53 -11.39
CA VAL A 318 -42.37 -24.95 -12.01
C VAL A 318 -41.12 -25.78 -11.76
N TYR A 319 -40.22 -25.78 -12.72
CA TYR A 319 -38.88 -26.39 -12.65
C TYR A 319 -37.83 -25.31 -12.88
N PRO A 320 -36.57 -25.54 -12.49
CA PRO A 320 -35.50 -24.61 -12.83
C PRO A 320 -35.33 -24.51 -14.36
N PRO A 321 -34.85 -23.37 -14.89
CA PRO A 321 -34.53 -23.23 -16.32
C PRO A 321 -33.54 -24.31 -16.79
N SER A 322 -33.59 -24.68 -18.08
CA SER A 322 -32.65 -25.65 -18.66
C SER A 322 -31.20 -25.26 -18.38
N GLY A 323 -30.37 -26.22 -17.98
CA GLY A 323 -28.98 -26.04 -17.60
C GLY A 323 -28.75 -25.37 -16.23
N ARG A 324 -29.81 -25.15 -15.45
CA ARG A 324 -29.76 -24.60 -14.09
C ARG A 324 -30.42 -25.53 -13.08
N SER A 325 -30.15 -25.28 -11.81
CA SER A 325 -30.82 -25.93 -10.67
C SER A 325 -31.37 -24.87 -9.71
N TRP A 326 -32.19 -25.28 -8.77
CA TRP A 326 -32.53 -24.40 -7.65
C TRP A 326 -31.31 -24.18 -6.75
N LEU A 327 -31.26 -23.03 -6.06
CA LEU A 327 -30.17 -22.67 -5.15
C LEU A 327 -30.13 -23.55 -3.91
N LEU A 328 -31.28 -24.00 -3.44
CA LEU A 328 -31.42 -24.78 -2.22
C LEU A 328 -31.87 -26.23 -2.58
N SER A 329 -31.54 -27.20 -1.71
CA SER A 329 -32.18 -28.52 -1.75
C SER A 329 -33.67 -28.41 -1.43
N ASN A 330 -34.45 -29.41 -1.77
CA ASN A 330 -35.90 -29.42 -1.50
C ASN A 330 -36.22 -29.28 0.00
N GLU A 331 -35.45 -29.87 0.88
CA GLU A 331 -35.60 -29.74 2.34
C GLU A 331 -35.38 -28.30 2.79
N ARG A 332 -34.28 -27.69 2.36
CA ARG A 332 -33.99 -26.28 2.69
C ARG A 332 -34.98 -25.30 2.05
N PHE A 333 -35.54 -25.63 0.90
CA PHE A 333 -36.59 -24.84 0.29
C PHE A 333 -37.86 -24.84 1.15
N GLU A 334 -38.31 -25.97 1.66
CA GLU A 334 -39.49 -26.06 2.53
C GLU A 334 -39.25 -25.33 3.87
N GLU A 335 -38.04 -25.41 4.44
CA GLU A 335 -37.67 -24.59 5.60
C GLU A 335 -37.80 -23.08 5.32
N PHE A 336 -37.24 -22.61 4.20
CA PHE A 336 -37.30 -21.20 3.82
C PHE A 336 -38.71 -20.75 3.47
N LYS A 337 -39.52 -21.63 2.93
CA LYS A 337 -40.93 -21.36 2.65
C LYS A 337 -41.75 -21.27 3.94
N ALA A 338 -41.55 -22.18 4.89
CA ALA A 338 -42.17 -22.13 6.22
C ALA A 338 -41.78 -20.85 6.99
N ASP A 339 -40.51 -20.41 6.85
CA ASP A 339 -40.00 -19.13 7.42
C ASP A 339 -40.44 -17.89 6.58
N ARG A 340 -41.29 -18.03 5.57
CA ARG A 340 -41.73 -16.97 4.68
C ARG A 340 -40.60 -16.22 3.95
N ARG A 341 -39.47 -16.89 3.71
CA ARG A 341 -38.33 -16.34 3.00
C ARG A 341 -38.40 -16.52 1.48
N ILE A 342 -39.39 -17.26 0.98
CA ILE A 342 -39.64 -17.43 -0.45
C ILE A 342 -40.75 -16.51 -0.91
N TRP A 343 -40.47 -15.72 -1.94
CA TRP A 343 -41.41 -14.81 -2.57
C TRP A 343 -41.87 -15.37 -3.92
N PHE A 344 -43.21 -15.42 -4.11
CA PHE A 344 -43.83 -15.94 -5.33
C PHE A 344 -44.56 -14.86 -6.14
N GLY A 345 -44.24 -13.56 -5.90
CA GLY A 345 -44.99 -12.46 -6.47
C GLY A 345 -46.25 -12.11 -5.63
N THR A 346 -46.86 -10.98 -5.91
CA THR A 346 -48.08 -10.50 -5.20
C THR A 346 -49.27 -11.40 -5.44
N ASP A 347 -49.31 -12.06 -6.61
CA ASP A 347 -50.38 -12.96 -7.04
C ASP A 347 -50.09 -14.45 -6.74
N GLY A 348 -48.94 -14.76 -6.15
CA GLY A 348 -48.52 -16.13 -5.87
C GLY A 348 -48.18 -16.96 -7.11
N ASN A 349 -48.05 -16.37 -8.29
CA ASN A 349 -47.76 -17.06 -9.55
C ASN A 349 -46.35 -16.83 -10.09
N GLY A 350 -45.52 -16.05 -9.40
CA GLY A 350 -44.14 -15.78 -9.75
C GLY A 350 -43.22 -16.96 -9.48
N VAL A 351 -42.16 -17.10 -10.28
CA VAL A 351 -41.08 -18.07 -10.02
C VAL A 351 -40.48 -17.78 -8.64
N PRO A 352 -40.14 -18.81 -7.85
CA PRO A 352 -39.59 -18.60 -6.50
C PRO A 352 -38.40 -17.65 -6.49
N ARG A 353 -38.37 -16.74 -5.54
CA ARG A 353 -37.25 -15.84 -5.26
C ARG A 353 -36.98 -15.79 -3.76
N ILE A 354 -35.72 -15.62 -3.35
CA ILE A 354 -35.37 -15.51 -1.93
C ILE A 354 -35.49 -14.07 -1.49
N LYS A 355 -36.09 -13.83 -0.33
CA LYS A 355 -36.06 -12.55 0.35
C LYS A 355 -34.72 -12.38 1.08
N ARG A 356 -33.99 -11.31 0.77
CA ARG A 356 -32.82 -10.85 1.49
C ARG A 356 -33.18 -9.62 2.30
N PHE A 357 -33.28 -9.74 3.61
CA PHE A 357 -33.67 -8.64 4.49
C PHE A 357 -32.55 -7.64 4.68
N LEU A 358 -32.87 -6.35 4.65
CA LEU A 358 -31.89 -5.29 4.89
C LEU A 358 -31.23 -5.40 6.27
N SER A 359 -32.00 -5.84 7.28
CA SER A 359 -31.49 -6.08 8.64
C SER A 359 -30.49 -7.22 8.77
N GLU A 360 -30.40 -8.10 7.77
CA GLU A 360 -29.53 -9.29 7.78
C GLU A 360 -28.28 -9.10 6.89
N VAL A 361 -28.24 -8.07 6.06
CA VAL A 361 -27.08 -7.80 5.21
C VAL A 361 -26.04 -6.99 5.97
N ARG A 362 -24.79 -7.14 5.56
CA ARG A 362 -23.70 -6.35 6.15
C ARG A 362 -23.95 -4.86 5.92
N ASN A 363 -23.64 -4.03 6.91
CA ASN A 363 -23.72 -2.58 6.80
C ASN A 363 -22.67 -1.94 5.89
N SER A 364 -21.84 -2.78 5.27
CA SER A 364 -20.80 -2.34 4.34
C SER A 364 -20.86 -3.12 3.02
N SER A 365 -20.41 -2.50 1.97
CA SER A 365 -20.27 -3.08 0.63
C SER A 365 -18.80 -3.28 0.28
N VAL A 366 -18.51 -4.32 -0.50
CA VAL A 366 -17.18 -4.54 -1.07
C VAL A 366 -16.93 -3.45 -2.12
N PRO A 367 -15.78 -2.75 -2.09
CA PRO A 367 -15.46 -1.73 -3.08
C PRO A 367 -15.22 -2.35 -4.45
N MET A 368 -15.60 -1.63 -5.50
CA MET A 368 -15.18 -1.93 -6.87
C MET A 368 -13.75 -1.42 -7.08
N THR A 369 -13.06 -1.94 -8.11
CA THR A 369 -11.69 -1.53 -8.44
C THR A 369 -11.62 -0.29 -9.34
N ILE A 370 -12.73 0.20 -9.88
CA ILE A 370 -12.78 1.46 -10.65
C ILE A 370 -13.40 2.54 -9.75
N TRP A 371 -12.59 3.55 -9.42
CA TRP A 371 -12.99 4.68 -8.59
C TRP A 371 -13.14 5.93 -9.43
N LYS A 372 -14.36 6.40 -9.53
CA LYS A 372 -14.71 7.57 -10.34
C LYS A 372 -14.36 8.86 -9.62
N TYR A 373 -14.04 9.89 -10.40
CA TYR A 373 -13.73 11.21 -9.85
C TYR A 373 -14.89 11.82 -9.05
N GLN A 374 -16.13 11.49 -9.39
CA GLN A 374 -17.32 11.95 -8.64
C GLN A 374 -17.31 11.46 -7.19
N ASP A 375 -16.73 10.29 -6.94
CA ASP A 375 -16.74 9.66 -5.63
C ASP A 375 -15.55 10.07 -4.77
N VAL A 376 -14.38 10.31 -5.40
CA VAL A 376 -13.10 10.46 -4.69
C VAL A 376 -12.34 11.74 -5.04
N GLY A 377 -12.86 12.55 -5.96
CA GLY A 377 -12.18 13.74 -6.47
C GLY A 377 -11.26 13.46 -7.64
N HIS A 378 -10.81 14.52 -8.29
CA HIS A 378 -9.87 14.51 -9.42
C HIS A 378 -8.70 15.47 -9.19
N SER A 379 -7.64 15.36 -10.02
CA SER A 379 -6.40 16.13 -9.85
C SER A 379 -6.62 17.65 -9.83
N GLN A 380 -7.52 18.16 -10.67
CA GLN A 380 -7.81 19.59 -10.72
C GLN A 380 -8.53 20.09 -9.45
N SER A 381 -9.48 19.31 -8.91
CA SER A 381 -10.16 19.67 -7.66
C SER A 381 -9.17 19.68 -6.50
N ALA A 382 -8.27 18.69 -6.44
CA ALA A 382 -7.23 18.63 -5.40
C ALA A 382 -6.35 19.88 -5.39
N SER A 383 -5.89 20.33 -6.58
CA SER A 383 -5.11 21.57 -6.70
C SER A 383 -5.91 22.82 -6.30
N GLN A 384 -7.20 22.87 -6.63
CA GLN A 384 -8.07 23.99 -6.23
C GLN A 384 -8.32 24.00 -4.72
N ASP A 385 -8.52 22.84 -4.11
CA ASP A 385 -8.77 22.73 -2.67
C ASP A 385 -7.51 23.07 -1.87
N LEU A 386 -6.32 22.63 -2.32
CA LEU A 386 -5.05 23.03 -1.71
C LEU A 386 -4.83 24.55 -1.77
N LYS A 387 -5.09 25.17 -2.93
CA LYS A 387 -5.00 26.64 -3.08
C LYS A 387 -5.93 27.38 -2.13
N LYS A 388 -7.14 26.86 -1.87
CA LYS A 388 -8.06 27.49 -0.91
C LYS A 388 -7.51 27.46 0.52
N LEU A 389 -6.78 26.43 0.90
CA LEU A 389 -6.13 26.34 2.22
C LEU A 389 -5.02 27.37 2.39
N PHE A 390 -4.41 27.81 1.30
CA PHE A 390 -3.29 28.74 1.28
C PHE A 390 -3.63 30.07 0.58
N ASP A 391 -4.84 30.59 0.79
CA ASP A 391 -5.30 31.91 0.31
C ASP A 391 -5.13 32.14 -1.20
N GLY A 392 -5.16 31.05 -1.99
CA GLY A 392 -5.04 31.07 -3.44
C GLY A 392 -3.65 30.69 -3.97
N GLU A 393 -2.68 30.50 -3.10
CA GLU A 393 -1.30 30.18 -3.46
C GLU A 393 -1.07 28.68 -3.74
N ALA A 394 -0.16 28.38 -4.68
CA ALA A 394 0.09 27.02 -5.16
C ALA A 394 1.45 26.51 -4.66
N TYR A 395 1.54 26.08 -3.42
CA TYR A 395 2.79 25.55 -2.86
C TYR A 395 3.16 24.16 -3.36
N PHE A 396 2.23 23.42 -3.97
CA PHE A 396 2.48 22.08 -4.50
C PHE A 396 1.74 21.86 -5.82
N THR A 397 2.41 21.21 -6.78
CA THR A 397 1.92 21.18 -8.17
C THR A 397 0.85 20.12 -8.42
N TYR A 398 0.99 18.90 -7.84
CA TYR A 398 0.13 17.76 -8.11
C TYR A 398 -0.36 17.07 -6.84
N PRO A 399 -1.17 17.74 -5.99
CA PRO A 399 -1.71 17.08 -4.81
C PRO A 399 -2.71 15.99 -5.20
N LYS A 400 -2.81 14.94 -4.38
CA LYS A 400 -3.90 13.97 -4.50
C LYS A 400 -5.16 14.49 -3.82
N PRO A 401 -6.36 14.12 -4.29
CA PRO A 401 -7.60 14.52 -3.63
C PRO A 401 -7.75 13.84 -2.27
N ILE A 402 -8.17 14.59 -1.27
CA ILE A 402 -8.42 14.09 0.10
C ILE A 402 -9.40 12.92 0.09
N GLY A 403 -10.46 13.00 -0.73
CA GLY A 403 -11.47 11.93 -0.86
C GLY A 403 -10.90 10.59 -1.31
N LEU A 404 -9.86 10.61 -2.17
CA LEU A 404 -9.16 9.40 -2.59
C LEU A 404 -8.48 8.71 -1.41
N ILE A 405 -7.71 9.47 -0.63
CA ILE A 405 -6.98 8.94 0.52
C ILE A 405 -7.96 8.53 1.64
N LYS A 406 -8.99 9.33 1.91
CA LYS A 406 -10.02 8.97 2.90
C LYS A 406 -10.68 7.63 2.57
N ARG A 407 -11.00 7.36 1.29
CA ARG A 407 -11.58 6.08 0.88
C ARG A 407 -10.65 4.91 1.18
N THR A 408 -9.34 5.02 0.94
CA THR A 408 -8.38 3.97 1.28
C THR A 408 -8.32 3.73 2.78
N LEU A 409 -8.30 4.79 3.58
CA LEU A 409 -8.31 4.74 5.06
C LEU A 409 -9.60 4.11 5.59
N GLN A 410 -10.76 4.49 5.07
CA GLN A 410 -12.06 3.92 5.45
C GLN A 410 -12.09 2.41 5.24
N LEU A 411 -11.46 1.91 4.17
CA LEU A 411 -11.44 0.49 3.84
C LEU A 411 -10.57 -0.34 4.78
N TYR A 412 -9.45 0.20 5.27
CA TYR A 412 -8.45 -0.64 5.93
C TYR A 412 -7.84 -0.05 7.21
N SER A 413 -8.20 1.16 7.64
CA SER A 413 -7.75 1.68 8.93
C SER A 413 -8.79 1.49 10.04
N GLN A 414 -8.33 1.24 11.25
CA GLN A 414 -9.13 1.29 12.47
C GLN A 414 -9.01 2.68 13.11
N ARG A 415 -9.81 2.94 14.16
CA ARG A 415 -9.86 4.26 14.80
C ARG A 415 -8.58 4.68 15.52
N ASP A 416 -7.70 3.75 15.81
CA ASP A 416 -6.42 3.92 16.51
C ASP A 416 -5.20 3.54 15.67
N SER A 417 -5.39 3.34 14.36
CA SER A 417 -4.33 2.93 13.43
C SER A 417 -3.21 3.95 13.30
N ILE A 418 -2.00 3.45 13.08
CA ILE A 418 -0.83 4.25 12.69
C ILE A 418 -0.71 4.21 11.17
N ILE A 419 -0.75 5.39 10.56
CA ILE A 419 -0.69 5.61 9.11
C ILE A 419 0.70 6.18 8.76
N LEU A 420 1.38 5.57 7.79
CA LEU A 420 2.69 6.04 7.30
C LEU A 420 2.58 6.48 5.85
N ASP A 421 3.13 7.67 5.58
CA ASP A 421 3.37 8.16 4.22
C ASP A 421 4.79 8.74 4.13
N PHE A 422 5.68 8.01 3.46
CA PHE A 422 7.08 8.41 3.30
C PHE A 422 7.37 9.08 1.93
N PHE A 423 6.31 9.45 1.20
CA PHE A 423 6.32 10.35 0.06
C PHE A 423 5.24 11.42 0.25
N ALA A 424 5.25 12.07 1.42
CA ALA A 424 4.13 12.89 1.88
C ALA A 424 3.76 14.07 0.97
N GLY A 425 4.70 14.59 0.19
CA GLY A 425 4.43 15.69 -0.76
C GLY A 425 3.67 16.84 -0.11
N SER A 426 2.44 17.09 -0.57
CA SER A 426 1.54 18.11 0.01
C SER A 426 0.89 17.70 1.33
N SER A 427 1.23 16.54 1.90
CA SER A 427 0.68 16.00 3.15
C SER A 427 -0.83 15.73 3.14
N THR A 428 -1.40 15.45 1.97
CA THR A 428 -2.82 15.10 1.81
C THR A 428 -3.22 13.92 2.71
N THR A 429 -2.31 12.98 2.94
CA THR A 429 -2.56 11.83 3.83
C THR A 429 -2.79 12.27 5.27
N ALA A 430 -2.01 13.25 5.78
CA ALA A 430 -2.21 13.80 7.12
C ALA A 430 -3.57 14.50 7.25
N ASP A 431 -3.94 15.32 6.26
CA ASP A 431 -5.24 16.00 6.23
C ASP A 431 -6.40 14.97 6.18
N ALA A 432 -6.30 13.94 5.35
CA ALA A 432 -7.30 12.87 5.28
C ALA A 432 -7.46 12.14 6.63
N VAL A 433 -6.37 11.88 7.36
CA VAL A 433 -6.40 11.26 8.70
C VAL A 433 -7.09 12.18 9.70
N MET A 434 -6.75 13.48 9.73
CA MET A 434 -7.36 14.45 10.64
C MET A 434 -8.86 14.61 10.38
N GLN A 435 -9.28 14.71 9.11
CA GLN A 435 -10.69 14.79 8.76
C GLN A 435 -11.45 13.53 9.15
N LEU A 436 -10.89 12.35 8.89
CA LEU A 436 -11.55 11.10 9.24
C LEU A 436 -11.68 10.92 10.76
N ASN A 437 -10.68 11.34 11.53
CA ASN A 437 -10.76 11.35 12.99
C ASN A 437 -11.86 12.29 13.50
N ALA A 438 -12.01 13.47 12.87
CA ALA A 438 -13.09 14.40 13.22
C ALA A 438 -14.48 13.85 12.89
N GLU A 439 -14.62 13.08 11.80
CA GLU A 439 -15.88 12.51 11.35
C GLU A 439 -16.37 11.33 12.19
N ASP A 440 -15.45 10.43 12.57
CA ASP A 440 -15.81 9.17 13.24
C ASP A 440 -15.38 9.10 14.73
N GLY A 441 -14.77 10.17 15.25
CA GLY A 441 -14.24 10.23 16.62
C GLY A 441 -13.03 9.33 16.83
N GLY A 442 -12.29 9.03 15.77
CA GLY A 442 -11.07 8.24 15.80
C GLY A 442 -9.87 8.98 16.40
N ASN A 443 -8.82 8.27 16.68
CA ASN A 443 -7.55 8.77 17.18
C ASN A 443 -6.38 8.17 16.39
N ARG A 444 -6.55 8.08 15.06
CA ARG A 444 -5.49 7.64 14.15
C ARG A 444 -4.32 8.59 14.24
N GLN A 445 -3.13 8.03 14.16
CA GLN A 445 -1.88 8.79 14.16
C GLN A 445 -1.24 8.69 12.78
N TYR A 446 -0.51 9.73 12.39
CA TYR A 446 0.23 9.69 11.15
C TYR A 446 1.73 9.89 11.36
N ILE A 447 2.51 9.27 10.48
CA ILE A 447 3.95 9.46 10.33
C ILE A 447 4.18 9.88 8.88
N MET A 448 4.63 11.12 8.69
CA MET A 448 4.89 11.69 7.37
C MET A 448 6.37 11.90 7.17
N CYS A 449 6.84 11.73 5.93
CA CYS A 449 8.20 12.07 5.54
C CYS A 449 8.20 12.77 4.18
N THR A 450 8.91 13.89 4.09
CA THR A 450 9.13 14.64 2.84
C THR A 450 10.57 15.15 2.77
N LEU A 451 11.08 15.32 1.55
CA LEU A 451 12.32 16.07 1.33
C LEU A 451 12.04 17.57 1.47
N PRO A 452 12.94 18.35 2.09
CA PRO A 452 12.86 19.79 2.04
C PRO A 452 13.23 20.26 0.63
N GLU A 453 12.26 20.77 -0.11
CA GLU A 453 12.52 21.40 -1.40
C GLU A 453 12.81 22.89 -1.19
N PRO A 454 13.91 23.42 -1.79
CA PRO A 454 14.20 24.83 -1.68
C PRO A 454 13.15 25.65 -2.40
N THR A 455 12.59 26.65 -1.72
CA THR A 455 11.63 27.60 -2.30
C THR A 455 12.30 28.69 -3.14
N PHE A 456 13.63 28.77 -3.10
CA PHE A 456 14.41 29.72 -3.88
C PHE A 456 15.72 29.12 -4.38
N THR A 457 16.29 29.76 -5.41
CA THR A 457 17.66 29.53 -5.88
C THR A 457 18.41 30.83 -5.87
N VAL A 458 19.75 30.79 -5.83
CA VAL A 458 20.57 31.98 -5.94
C VAL A 458 20.99 32.17 -7.40
N ASN A 459 20.64 33.32 -8.00
CA ASN A 459 21.00 33.60 -9.37
C ASN A 459 22.48 34.02 -9.51
N SER A 460 22.95 34.28 -10.75
CA SER A 460 24.33 34.71 -11.04
C SER A 460 24.76 35.99 -10.33
N ASP A 461 23.82 36.82 -9.92
CA ASP A 461 24.06 38.09 -9.25
C ASP A 461 24.05 37.95 -7.71
N GLY A 462 23.94 36.71 -7.20
CA GLY A 462 23.90 36.42 -5.77
C GLY A 462 22.56 36.77 -5.10
N LYS A 463 21.48 36.97 -5.86
CA LYS A 463 20.15 37.24 -5.34
C LYS A 463 19.33 35.96 -5.30
N GLU A 464 18.57 35.82 -4.22
CA GLU A 464 17.56 34.77 -4.11
C GLU A 464 16.42 35.01 -5.12
N VAL A 465 16.07 33.98 -5.86
CA VAL A 465 14.97 33.99 -6.84
C VAL A 465 14.08 32.79 -6.53
N PRO A 466 12.76 32.96 -6.43
CA PRO A 466 11.85 31.86 -6.18
C PRO A 466 12.04 30.70 -7.17
N THR A 467 11.98 29.47 -6.69
CA THR A 467 11.86 28.30 -7.56
C THR A 467 10.43 28.21 -8.09
N LYS A 468 10.22 27.47 -9.17
CA LYS A 468 8.87 27.17 -9.65
C LYS A 468 8.08 26.44 -8.54
N GLY A 469 7.02 27.04 -8.05
CA GLY A 469 6.25 26.60 -6.88
C GLY A 469 6.74 27.19 -5.55
N GLY A 470 7.88 27.90 -5.56
CA GLY A 470 8.36 28.64 -4.39
C GLY A 470 7.92 30.11 -4.35
N GLU A 471 7.26 30.59 -5.40
CA GLU A 471 6.88 31.98 -5.58
C GLU A 471 5.98 32.50 -4.44
N ALA A 472 5.13 31.63 -3.91
CA ALA A 472 4.22 31.98 -2.83
C ALA A 472 4.89 32.07 -1.44
N ALA A 473 6.08 31.49 -1.29
CA ALA A 473 6.86 31.53 -0.05
C ALA A 473 7.82 32.73 -0.01
N TYR A 474 7.84 33.55 -1.05
CA TYR A 474 8.75 34.70 -1.24
C TYR A 474 8.00 36.03 -1.15
#